data_e2c0a72487535ee877daa8ef68956fb6
#
_entry.id   e2c0a72487535ee877daa8ef68956fb6
#
_cell.length_a   1.000
_cell.length_b   1.000
_cell.length_c   1.000
_cell.angle_alpha   90.00
_cell.angle_beta   90.00
_cell.angle_gamma   90.00
#
_symmetry.space_group_name_H-M   'P 1'
#
loop_
_entity.id
_entity.type
_entity.pdbx_description
1 polymer ?
#
loop_
_entity_poly.entity_id
_entity_poly.type
_entity_poly.pdbx_seq_one_letter_code
_entity_poly.pdbx_strand_id
1 'polypeptide(L)'
;MSQLGAIRNPDGIWINTEVFREEARKFQKYGTYCLDPWGSPDWFTYWQEQRSRIINGYSSGGVKITGDHYFYLNFCPILKVEDMNAKKSAKITDFPDFWDGDYNYFWAREIAFNGIVDGLGVQTEFEETCRVHAKTLPEAEAQKKALEDLFKGLQLEVKIEADYLTGGYNLIVGKSRRKGYSYKNAAIAVKNYLCYPKALTIFAAYEKKFLYPKGIYTMASNYLNFINANTAWVYPKDVVDKMDHVKASTIEYRNGVKIETGFLSEIMALTFKDNADAARGKDARDVI
;
A
#
# COMPACT_ATOMS: atom_id res chain seq x y z
N MET A 1 -21.28 19.58 -9.32
CA MET A 1 -20.49 19.42 -8.08
C MET A 1 -20.27 17.94 -7.91
N SER A 2 -19.03 17.42 -8.04
CA SER A 2 -18.73 16.05 -7.69
C SER A 2 -19.00 15.89 -6.19
N GLN A 3 -19.88 15.00 -5.80
CA GLN A 3 -20.07 14.70 -4.39
C GLN A 3 -18.76 14.07 -3.87
N LEU A 4 -18.03 14.81 -3.05
CA LEU A 4 -16.86 14.33 -2.34
C LEU A 4 -17.25 13.10 -1.52
N GLY A 5 -16.54 12.01 -1.74
CA GLY A 5 -16.69 10.81 -0.92
C GLY A 5 -17.85 9.88 -1.25
N ALA A 6 -18.34 9.90 -2.49
CA ALA A 6 -19.32 8.92 -2.95
C ALA A 6 -18.84 8.22 -4.23
N ILE A 7 -18.92 6.90 -4.26
CA ILE A 7 -18.72 6.07 -5.46
C ILE A 7 -19.96 5.23 -5.68
N ARG A 8 -20.15 4.75 -6.91
CA ARG A 8 -21.26 3.85 -7.23
C ARG A 8 -20.80 2.41 -7.11
N ASN A 9 -21.67 1.55 -6.60
CA ASN A 9 -21.48 0.11 -6.66
C ASN A 9 -21.79 -0.41 -8.08
N PRO A 10 -21.54 -1.70 -8.39
CA PRO A 10 -21.87 -2.29 -9.69
C PRO A 10 -23.34 -2.10 -10.12
N ASP A 11 -24.26 -2.00 -9.16
CA ASP A 11 -25.69 -1.76 -9.42
C ASP A 11 -26.02 -0.27 -9.67
N GLY A 12 -25.01 0.60 -9.72
CA GLY A 12 -25.16 2.03 -9.95
C GLY A 12 -25.61 2.84 -8.72
N ILE A 13 -25.69 2.22 -7.54
CA ILE A 13 -26.11 2.86 -6.29
C ILE A 13 -24.94 3.62 -5.67
N TRP A 14 -25.18 4.86 -5.25
CA TRP A 14 -24.19 5.66 -4.52
C TRP A 14 -23.91 5.07 -3.14
N ILE A 15 -22.62 4.89 -2.82
CA ILE A 15 -22.17 4.39 -1.53
C ILE A 15 -21.61 5.55 -0.71
N ASN A 16 -21.96 5.56 0.57
CA ASN A 16 -21.32 6.44 1.52
C ASN A 16 -19.90 5.95 1.80
N THR A 17 -18.90 6.63 1.27
CA THR A 17 -17.48 6.25 1.38
C THR A 17 -16.91 6.42 2.80
N GLU A 18 -17.64 7.05 3.73
CA GLU A 18 -17.24 7.14 5.12
C GLU A 18 -17.13 5.79 5.84
N VAL A 19 -17.79 4.74 5.30
CA VAL A 19 -17.64 3.36 5.80
C VAL A 19 -16.21 2.84 5.66
N PHE A 20 -15.44 3.37 4.71
CA PHE A 20 -14.05 2.99 4.51
C PHE A 20 -13.08 3.71 5.47
N ARG A 21 -13.58 4.67 6.27
CA ARG A 21 -12.81 5.48 7.23
C ARG A 21 -13.23 5.25 8.68
N GLU A 22 -13.90 4.16 8.95
CA GLU A 22 -14.47 3.87 10.29
C GLU A 22 -13.41 3.87 11.40
N GLU A 23 -12.23 3.29 11.15
CA GLU A 23 -11.18 3.24 12.15
C GLU A 23 -10.55 4.62 12.41
N ALA A 24 -10.38 5.44 11.38
CA ALA A 24 -9.95 6.83 11.54
C ALA A 24 -10.94 7.63 12.41
N ARG A 25 -12.25 7.50 12.13
CA ARG A 25 -13.31 8.14 12.91
C ARG A 25 -13.38 7.64 14.35
N LYS A 26 -13.18 6.34 14.54
CA LYS A 26 -13.10 5.75 15.88
C LYS A 26 -11.93 6.35 16.67
N PHE A 27 -10.74 6.44 16.04
CA PHE A 27 -9.57 7.06 16.65
C PHE A 27 -9.80 8.55 16.95
N GLN A 28 -10.38 9.31 16.02
CA GLN A 28 -10.74 10.72 16.25
C GLN A 28 -11.67 10.90 17.45
N LYS A 29 -12.62 9.99 17.64
CA LYS A 29 -13.61 10.06 18.72
C LYS A 29 -13.07 9.63 20.07
N TYR A 30 -12.25 8.59 20.11
CA TYR A 30 -11.86 7.92 21.37
C TYR A 30 -10.38 8.07 21.71
N GLY A 31 -9.54 8.57 20.79
CA GLY A 31 -8.07 8.63 20.94
C GLY A 31 -7.40 7.26 20.88
N THR A 32 -8.13 6.21 20.54
CA THR A 32 -7.61 4.84 20.39
C THR A 32 -8.39 4.10 19.31
N TYR A 33 -7.74 3.13 18.67
CA TYR A 33 -8.36 2.24 17.69
C TYR A 33 -9.14 1.11 18.34
N CYS A 34 -8.56 0.45 19.36
CA CYS A 34 -9.16 -0.67 20.04
C CYS A 34 -9.65 -0.24 21.42
N LEU A 35 -10.90 -0.56 21.73
CA LEU A 35 -11.52 -0.28 23.03
C LEU A 35 -11.42 -1.47 23.98
N ASP A 36 -11.06 -2.65 23.47
CA ASP A 36 -10.92 -3.85 24.26
C ASP A 36 -9.64 -3.80 25.11
N PRO A 37 -9.65 -4.42 26.29
CA PRO A 37 -8.47 -4.44 27.16
C PRO A 37 -7.26 -5.05 26.44
N TRP A 38 -6.11 -4.40 26.59
CA TRP A 38 -4.86 -4.87 26.03
C TRP A 38 -4.58 -6.34 26.39
N GLY A 39 -4.24 -7.16 25.37
CA GLY A 39 -3.93 -8.57 25.55
C GLY A 39 -5.16 -9.48 25.72
N SER A 40 -6.39 -8.96 25.68
CA SER A 40 -7.60 -9.79 25.67
C SER A 40 -7.77 -10.52 24.32
N PRO A 41 -8.54 -11.63 24.25
CA PRO A 41 -8.85 -12.30 22.99
C PRO A 41 -9.46 -11.36 21.95
N ASP A 42 -10.36 -10.46 22.36
CA ASP A 42 -11.03 -9.50 21.50
C ASP A 42 -10.04 -8.45 20.96
N TRP A 43 -9.09 -8.02 21.79
CA TRP A 43 -8.00 -7.14 21.36
C TRP A 43 -7.12 -7.80 20.28
N PHE A 44 -6.76 -9.07 20.41
CA PHE A 44 -6.00 -9.80 19.40
C PHE A 44 -6.82 -9.98 18.12
N THR A 45 -8.08 -10.35 18.24
CA THR A 45 -9.01 -10.53 17.11
C THR A 45 -9.14 -9.22 16.33
N TYR A 46 -9.33 -8.10 17.01
CA TYR A 46 -9.39 -6.78 16.38
C TYR A 46 -8.14 -6.48 15.52
N TRP A 47 -6.94 -6.65 16.09
CA TRP A 47 -5.72 -6.34 15.36
C TRP A 47 -5.42 -7.32 14.22
N GLN A 48 -5.81 -8.57 14.35
CA GLN A 48 -5.74 -9.54 13.26
C GLN A 48 -6.69 -9.17 12.11
N GLU A 49 -7.89 -8.72 12.41
CA GLU A 49 -8.83 -8.23 11.42
C GLU A 49 -8.31 -6.99 10.71
N GLN A 50 -7.79 -6.01 11.44
CA GLN A 50 -7.18 -4.83 10.84
C GLN A 50 -6.01 -5.20 9.92
N ARG A 51 -5.16 -6.13 10.34
CA ARG A 51 -4.07 -6.64 9.50
C ARG A 51 -4.57 -7.32 8.24
N SER A 52 -5.64 -8.11 8.33
CA SER A 52 -6.27 -8.74 7.17
C SER A 52 -6.78 -7.69 6.17
N ARG A 53 -7.48 -6.65 6.64
CA ARG A 53 -7.98 -5.56 5.80
C ARG A 53 -6.84 -4.77 5.12
N ILE A 54 -5.73 -4.56 5.81
CA ILE A 54 -4.54 -3.88 5.27
C ILE A 54 -3.87 -4.72 4.17
N ILE A 55 -3.90 -6.04 4.27
CA ILE A 55 -3.29 -6.94 3.28
C ILE A 55 -4.23 -7.20 2.10
N ASN A 56 -5.48 -7.55 2.37
CA ASN A 56 -6.42 -8.07 1.40
C ASN A 56 -7.39 -7.02 0.85
N GLY A 57 -7.41 -5.82 1.43
CA GLY A 57 -8.40 -4.79 1.16
C GLY A 57 -9.67 -4.97 1.99
N TYR A 58 -10.59 -4.03 1.81
CA TYR A 58 -11.86 -3.98 2.54
C TYR A 58 -13.03 -3.74 1.60
N SER A 59 -14.12 -4.46 1.80
CA SER A 59 -15.32 -4.36 0.99
C SER A 59 -16.51 -3.90 1.83
N SER A 60 -17.27 -2.96 1.30
CA SER A 60 -18.53 -2.52 1.88
C SER A 60 -19.50 -2.07 0.79
N GLY A 61 -20.78 -2.44 0.91
CA GLY A 61 -21.82 -2.04 -0.03
C GLY A 61 -21.57 -2.44 -1.50
N GLY A 62 -20.90 -3.57 -1.75
CA GLY A 62 -20.56 -4.03 -3.09
C GLY A 62 -19.34 -3.34 -3.71
N VAL A 63 -18.65 -2.48 -2.97
CA VAL A 63 -17.40 -1.83 -3.41
C VAL A 63 -16.24 -2.31 -2.57
N LYS A 64 -15.13 -2.62 -3.23
CA LYS A 64 -13.87 -2.99 -2.59
C LYS A 64 -12.85 -1.87 -2.76
N ILE A 65 -12.10 -1.58 -1.68
CA ILE A 65 -10.88 -0.77 -1.72
C ILE A 65 -9.66 -1.66 -1.49
N THR A 66 -8.51 -1.26 -2.05
CA THR A 66 -7.26 -1.99 -1.85
C THR A 66 -6.76 -1.86 -0.41
N GLY A 67 -5.90 -2.79 0.01
CA GLY A 67 -5.30 -2.72 1.35
C GLY A 67 -4.43 -1.47 1.55
N ASP A 68 -3.77 -0.98 0.52
CA ASP A 68 -3.02 0.27 0.56
C ASP A 68 -3.94 1.48 0.80
N HIS A 69 -5.10 1.50 0.14
CA HIS A 69 -6.09 2.57 0.32
C HIS A 69 -6.70 2.51 1.72
N TYR A 70 -7.08 1.32 2.20
CA TYR A 70 -7.59 1.14 3.55
C TYR A 70 -6.59 1.61 4.61
N PHE A 71 -5.31 1.23 4.47
CA PHE A 71 -4.25 1.65 5.37
C PHE A 71 -4.06 3.17 5.37
N TYR A 72 -4.01 3.77 4.18
CA TYR A 72 -3.88 5.23 4.02
C TYR A 72 -5.01 5.99 4.71
N LEU A 73 -6.26 5.58 4.49
CA LEU A 73 -7.43 6.26 5.05
C LEU A 73 -7.52 6.19 6.57
N ASN A 74 -7.06 5.09 7.18
CA ASN A 74 -7.33 4.80 8.59
C ASN A 74 -6.12 4.95 9.51
N PHE A 75 -4.88 4.81 9.00
CA PHE A 75 -3.68 4.75 9.84
C PHE A 75 -2.62 5.80 9.49
N CYS A 76 -2.88 6.67 8.53
CA CYS A 76 -1.92 7.63 8.02
C CYS A 76 -2.41 9.08 8.15
N PRO A 77 -2.29 9.71 9.31
CA PRO A 77 -2.70 11.10 9.47
C PRO A 77 -1.84 12.05 8.62
N ILE A 78 -2.48 13.00 7.98
CA ILE A 78 -1.87 14.00 7.08
C ILE A 78 -2.06 15.41 7.60
N LEU A 79 -1.24 16.33 7.12
CA LEU A 79 -1.47 17.76 7.35
C LEU A 79 -2.54 18.27 6.38
N LYS A 80 -3.67 18.66 6.92
CA LYS A 80 -4.76 19.35 6.21
C LYS A 80 -4.72 20.85 6.45
N VAL A 81 -5.24 21.62 5.50
CA VAL A 81 -5.49 23.05 5.63
C VAL A 81 -6.97 23.22 5.95
N GLU A 82 -7.28 23.76 7.10
CA GLU A 82 -8.64 23.83 7.63
C GLU A 82 -9.56 24.75 6.81
N ASP A 83 -9.02 25.86 6.30
CA ASP A 83 -9.73 26.77 5.41
C ASP A 83 -8.77 27.38 4.38
N MET A 84 -8.98 27.05 3.11
CA MET A 84 -8.15 27.56 2.01
C MET A 84 -8.42 29.05 1.71
N ASN A 85 -9.54 29.58 2.17
CA ASN A 85 -9.97 30.98 1.92
C ASN A 85 -9.68 31.90 3.08
N ALA A 86 -9.29 31.38 4.25
CA ALA A 86 -8.96 32.23 5.40
C ALA A 86 -7.61 32.90 5.21
N LYS A 87 -7.52 34.18 5.61
CA LYS A 87 -6.26 34.95 5.60
C LYS A 87 -5.14 34.30 6.44
N LYS A 88 -5.48 33.46 7.41
CA LYS A 88 -4.58 32.60 8.17
C LYS A 88 -5.19 31.18 8.22
N SER A 89 -4.82 30.35 7.27
CA SER A 89 -5.23 28.94 7.28
C SER A 89 -4.47 28.19 8.37
N ALA A 90 -5.18 27.62 9.33
CA ALA A 90 -4.60 26.70 10.29
C ALA A 90 -4.27 25.37 9.59
N LYS A 91 -3.13 24.79 9.96
CA LYS A 91 -2.78 23.41 9.55
C LYS A 91 -3.11 22.50 10.70
N ILE A 92 -3.96 21.53 10.43
CA ILE A 92 -4.32 20.49 11.39
C ILE A 92 -3.78 19.13 10.91
N THR A 93 -3.47 18.25 11.86
CA THR A 93 -3.17 16.87 11.57
C THR A 93 -4.46 16.08 11.67
N ASP A 94 -4.88 15.45 10.59
CA ASP A 94 -6.12 14.70 10.50
C ASP A 94 -5.99 13.55 9.47
N PHE A 95 -6.92 12.60 9.48
CA PHE A 95 -6.91 11.49 8.52
C PHE A 95 -7.38 11.94 7.13
N PRO A 96 -6.88 11.28 6.06
CA PRO A 96 -7.30 11.59 4.69
C PRO A 96 -8.81 11.45 4.50
N ASP A 97 -9.36 12.26 3.60
CA ASP A 97 -10.70 12.05 3.08
C ASP A 97 -10.66 11.05 1.92
N PHE A 98 -11.79 10.40 1.65
CA PHE A 98 -11.91 9.54 0.51
C PHE A 98 -12.05 10.38 -0.78
N TRP A 99 -11.17 10.14 -1.75
CA TRP A 99 -11.19 10.78 -3.06
C TRP A 99 -11.21 9.73 -4.17
N ASP A 100 -12.03 9.93 -5.19
CA ASP A 100 -12.10 9.04 -6.36
C ASP A 100 -10.74 8.89 -7.06
N GLY A 101 -9.97 9.99 -7.13
CA GLY A 101 -8.61 9.95 -7.67
C GLY A 101 -7.64 9.09 -6.85
N ASP A 102 -7.85 8.99 -5.53
CA ASP A 102 -7.06 8.11 -4.66
C ASP A 102 -7.48 6.66 -4.84
N TYR A 103 -8.80 6.41 -4.95
CA TYR A 103 -9.34 5.09 -5.26
C TYR A 103 -8.75 4.55 -6.56
N ASN A 104 -8.80 5.32 -7.64
CA ASN A 104 -8.23 4.96 -8.93
C ASN A 104 -6.72 4.74 -8.88
N TYR A 105 -5.99 5.59 -8.13
CA TYR A 105 -4.54 5.45 -7.96
C TYR A 105 -4.15 4.14 -7.26
N PHE A 106 -4.79 3.83 -6.15
CA PHE A 106 -4.46 2.62 -5.40
C PHE A 106 -4.84 1.35 -6.17
N TRP A 107 -5.93 1.37 -6.95
CA TRP A 107 -6.26 0.27 -7.85
C TRP A 107 -5.29 0.14 -9.01
N ALA A 108 -4.91 1.24 -9.66
CA ALA A 108 -3.91 1.21 -10.73
C ALA A 108 -2.57 0.64 -10.23
N ARG A 109 -2.18 0.99 -9.00
CA ARG A 109 -0.99 0.43 -8.36
C ARG A 109 -1.14 -1.06 -8.05
N GLU A 110 -2.28 -1.49 -7.51
CA GLU A 110 -2.54 -2.90 -7.22
C GLU A 110 -2.46 -3.75 -8.49
N ILE A 111 -3.07 -3.29 -9.58
CA ILE A 111 -3.02 -3.94 -10.89
C ILE A 111 -1.59 -3.93 -11.44
N ALA A 112 -0.88 -2.83 -11.35
CA ALA A 112 0.51 -2.75 -11.82
C ALA A 112 1.43 -3.69 -11.05
N PHE A 113 1.20 -3.86 -9.74
CA PHE A 113 2.02 -4.69 -8.89
C PHE A 113 1.72 -6.19 -9.03
N ASN A 114 0.44 -6.58 -9.04
CA ASN A 114 0.00 -7.97 -9.03
C ASN A 114 -0.37 -8.52 -10.42
N GLY A 115 -0.37 -7.67 -11.45
CA GLY A 115 -0.99 -7.99 -12.71
C GLY A 115 -2.52 -7.87 -12.65
N ILE A 116 -3.22 -8.37 -13.64
CA ILE A 116 -4.69 -8.42 -13.65
C ILE A 116 -5.12 -9.49 -12.65
N VAL A 117 -5.73 -9.05 -11.56
CA VAL A 117 -6.25 -9.97 -10.52
C VAL A 117 -7.70 -10.29 -10.85
N ASP A 118 -8.00 -11.57 -11.03
CA ASP A 118 -9.37 -12.05 -11.20
C ASP A 118 -10.27 -11.60 -10.05
N GLY A 119 -11.49 -11.18 -10.37
CA GLY A 119 -12.52 -10.82 -9.40
C GLY A 119 -12.53 -9.37 -8.95
N LEU A 120 -11.82 -8.45 -9.61
CA LEU A 120 -11.84 -7.03 -9.29
C LEU A 120 -13.08 -6.27 -9.74
N GLY A 121 -13.99 -6.90 -10.47
CA GLY A 121 -15.16 -6.18 -11.04
C GLY A 121 -14.76 -5.07 -12.04
N VAL A 122 -13.51 -4.99 -12.42
CA VAL A 122 -13.09 -4.26 -13.59
C VAL A 122 -13.58 -5.10 -14.76
N GLN A 123 -14.75 -4.79 -15.26
CA GLN A 123 -15.13 -5.17 -16.62
C GLN A 123 -14.09 -4.52 -17.52
N THR A 124 -13.00 -5.24 -17.72
CA THR A 124 -12.09 -4.94 -18.80
C THR A 124 -12.81 -5.43 -20.05
N GLU A 125 -12.62 -4.76 -21.16
CA GLU A 125 -13.06 -5.19 -22.51
C GLU A 125 -12.47 -6.57 -22.91
N PHE A 126 -12.02 -7.37 -21.96
CA PHE A 126 -11.28 -8.64 -22.07
C PHE A 126 -12.11 -9.84 -21.61
N GLU A 127 -13.43 -9.78 -21.64
CA GLU A 127 -14.28 -10.95 -21.33
C GLU A 127 -13.94 -12.20 -22.18
N GLU A 128 -13.18 -12.02 -23.26
CA GLU A 128 -12.80 -13.10 -24.19
C GLU A 128 -11.34 -13.55 -24.06
N THR A 129 -10.54 -12.98 -23.16
CA THR A 129 -9.13 -13.33 -23.04
C THR A 129 -8.77 -13.81 -21.64
N CYS A 130 -8.40 -15.06 -21.51
CA CYS A 130 -7.81 -15.62 -20.29
C CYS A 130 -6.29 -15.47 -20.33
N ARG A 131 -5.67 -14.93 -19.27
CA ARG A 131 -4.22 -14.80 -19.16
C ARG A 131 -3.66 -15.78 -18.15
N VAL A 132 -2.61 -16.47 -18.55
CA VAL A 132 -1.85 -17.38 -17.68
C VAL A 132 -0.62 -16.67 -17.18
N HIS A 133 -0.46 -16.61 -15.87
CA HIS A 133 0.71 -16.06 -15.20
C HIS A 133 1.58 -17.19 -14.64
N ALA A 134 2.80 -17.30 -15.13
CA ALA A 134 3.75 -18.29 -14.65
C ALA A 134 5.15 -17.70 -14.46
N LYS A 135 5.96 -18.33 -13.63
CA LYS A 135 7.32 -17.86 -13.33
C LYS A 135 8.32 -18.16 -14.45
N THR A 136 8.01 -19.10 -15.31
CA THR A 136 8.87 -19.51 -16.41
C THR A 136 8.05 -19.75 -17.68
N LEU A 137 8.68 -19.60 -18.86
CA LEU A 137 8.06 -19.86 -20.15
C LEU A 137 7.47 -21.28 -20.27
N PRO A 138 8.19 -22.36 -19.91
CA PRO A 138 7.64 -23.72 -19.98
C PRO A 138 6.41 -23.92 -19.08
N GLU A 139 6.39 -23.31 -17.89
CA GLU A 139 5.26 -23.38 -16.98
C GLU A 139 4.03 -22.64 -17.54
N ALA A 140 4.24 -21.45 -18.13
CA ALA A 140 3.19 -20.69 -18.78
C ALA A 140 2.58 -21.44 -19.98
N GLU A 141 3.41 -22.06 -20.81
CA GLU A 141 2.96 -22.87 -21.94
C GLU A 141 2.18 -24.10 -21.50
N ALA A 142 2.62 -24.78 -20.43
CA ALA A 142 1.93 -25.94 -19.86
C ALA A 142 0.55 -25.55 -19.31
N GLN A 143 0.46 -24.45 -18.57
CA GLN A 143 -0.81 -23.92 -18.04
C GLN A 143 -1.74 -23.47 -19.16
N LYS A 144 -1.22 -22.76 -20.17
CA LYS A 144 -1.98 -22.35 -21.37
C LYS A 144 -2.60 -23.56 -22.04
N LYS A 145 -1.81 -24.59 -22.31
CA LYS A 145 -2.31 -25.81 -22.96
C LYS A 145 -3.39 -26.50 -22.13
N ALA A 146 -3.21 -26.59 -20.81
CA ALA A 146 -4.21 -27.19 -19.91
C ALA A 146 -5.54 -26.43 -19.95
N LEU A 147 -5.51 -25.09 -20.01
CA LEU A 147 -6.70 -24.26 -20.14
C LEU A 147 -7.34 -24.37 -21.54
N GLU A 148 -6.54 -24.40 -22.59
CA GLU A 148 -7.06 -24.62 -23.97
C GLU A 148 -7.80 -25.97 -24.07
N ASP A 149 -7.25 -27.04 -23.50
CA ASP A 149 -7.89 -28.35 -23.48
C ASP A 149 -9.20 -28.34 -22.65
N LEU A 150 -9.20 -27.63 -21.51
CA LEU A 150 -10.39 -27.46 -20.66
C LEU A 150 -11.50 -26.69 -21.39
N PHE A 151 -11.20 -25.54 -21.97
CA PHE A 151 -12.18 -24.71 -22.67
C PHE A 151 -12.72 -25.38 -23.93
N LYS A 152 -11.85 -26.12 -24.65
CA LYS A 152 -12.28 -26.95 -25.77
C LYS A 152 -13.25 -28.06 -25.33
N GLY A 153 -13.01 -28.68 -24.18
CA GLY A 153 -13.93 -29.65 -23.60
C GLY A 153 -15.28 -29.04 -23.19
N LEU A 154 -15.30 -27.75 -22.85
CA LEU A 154 -16.51 -26.99 -22.52
C LEU A 154 -17.17 -26.32 -23.72
N GLN A 155 -16.64 -26.48 -24.94
CA GLN A 155 -17.09 -25.83 -26.18
C GLN A 155 -17.08 -24.29 -26.09
N LEU A 156 -16.13 -23.72 -25.35
CA LEU A 156 -15.93 -22.28 -25.20
C LEU A 156 -14.76 -21.83 -26.07
N GLU A 157 -14.97 -20.80 -26.87
CA GLU A 157 -13.90 -20.12 -27.61
C GLU A 157 -13.35 -18.99 -26.74
N VAL A 158 -12.24 -19.26 -26.04
CA VAL A 158 -11.56 -18.27 -25.21
C VAL A 158 -10.14 -18.10 -25.72
N LYS A 159 -9.74 -16.87 -25.99
CA LYS A 159 -8.34 -16.56 -26.31
C LYS A 159 -7.49 -16.66 -25.04
N ILE A 160 -6.49 -17.54 -25.04
CA ILE A 160 -5.56 -17.69 -23.92
C ILE A 160 -4.21 -17.11 -24.31
N GLU A 161 -3.78 -16.10 -23.57
CA GLU A 161 -2.45 -15.50 -23.70
C GLU A 161 -1.58 -15.91 -22.53
N ALA A 162 -0.40 -16.46 -22.81
CA ALA A 162 0.60 -16.73 -21.78
C ALA A 162 1.41 -15.44 -21.55
N ASP A 163 1.37 -14.92 -20.34
CA ASP A 163 2.18 -13.80 -19.92
C ASP A 163 3.34 -14.28 -19.05
N TYR A 164 4.56 -14.02 -19.51
CA TYR A 164 5.80 -14.46 -18.84
C TYR A 164 6.32 -13.41 -17.86
N LEU A 165 5.62 -12.31 -17.70
CA LEU A 165 6.05 -11.24 -16.81
C LEU A 165 5.86 -11.69 -15.37
N THR A 166 6.91 -12.21 -14.79
CA THR A 166 7.02 -12.61 -13.37
C THR A 166 7.18 -11.43 -12.42
N GLY A 167 6.90 -10.24 -12.82
CA GLY A 167 7.00 -9.02 -12.02
C GLY A 167 5.92 -8.04 -12.38
N GLY A 168 5.57 -7.21 -11.43
CA GLY A 168 4.62 -6.14 -11.65
C GLY A 168 5.07 -5.16 -12.74
N TYR A 169 4.11 -4.47 -13.31
CA TYR A 169 4.37 -3.42 -14.31
C TYR A 169 4.86 -2.15 -13.62
N ASN A 170 5.71 -1.39 -14.31
CA ASN A 170 6.06 -0.05 -13.85
C ASN A 170 4.86 0.89 -13.99
N LEU A 171 4.55 1.63 -12.94
CA LEU A 171 3.48 2.62 -12.94
C LEU A 171 4.04 4.03 -13.04
N ILE A 172 3.68 4.74 -14.09
CA ILE A 172 4.00 6.17 -14.28
C ILE A 172 2.74 6.99 -14.02
N VAL A 173 2.81 7.92 -13.05
CA VAL A 173 1.67 8.75 -12.66
C VAL A 173 1.89 10.20 -13.05
N GLY A 174 1.17 10.66 -14.08
CA GLY A 174 1.06 12.08 -14.41
C GLY A 174 0.04 12.77 -13.51
N LYS A 175 0.45 13.79 -12.75
CA LYS A 175 -0.43 14.47 -11.79
C LYS A 175 -0.11 15.95 -11.64
N SER A 176 -1.11 16.76 -11.29
CA SER A 176 -0.92 18.15 -10.87
C SER A 176 -0.32 18.23 -9.45
N ARG A 177 0.24 19.40 -9.12
CA ARG A 177 0.77 19.64 -7.76
C ARG A 177 -0.33 19.54 -6.70
N ARG A 178 0.06 19.24 -5.46
CA ARG A 178 -0.77 19.22 -4.24
C ARG A 178 -1.92 18.20 -4.24
N LYS A 179 -1.74 17.06 -4.92
CA LYS A 179 -2.69 15.95 -4.91
C LYS A 179 -2.37 14.84 -3.88
N GLY A 180 -1.50 15.14 -2.91
CA GLY A 180 -1.22 14.22 -1.79
C GLY A 180 -0.40 12.97 -2.12
N TYR A 181 0.17 12.83 -3.32
CA TYR A 181 0.87 11.59 -3.72
C TYR A 181 2.06 11.24 -2.82
N SER A 182 2.78 12.22 -2.29
CA SER A 182 3.86 11.94 -1.34
C SER A 182 3.35 11.26 -0.06
N TYR A 183 2.18 11.65 0.42
CA TYR A 183 1.53 11.00 1.57
C TYR A 183 1.10 9.58 1.24
N LYS A 184 0.48 9.35 0.08
CA LYS A 184 0.05 8.02 -0.38
C LYS A 184 1.24 7.07 -0.53
N ASN A 185 2.29 7.54 -1.18
CA ASN A 185 3.52 6.76 -1.39
C ASN A 185 4.25 6.48 -0.07
N ALA A 186 4.26 7.42 0.87
CA ALA A 186 4.76 7.20 2.21
C ALA A 186 3.93 6.13 2.96
N ALA A 187 2.60 6.14 2.80
CA ALA A 187 1.73 5.12 3.37
C ALA A 187 2.01 3.72 2.80
N ILE A 188 2.22 3.61 1.48
CA ILE A 188 2.60 2.36 0.82
C ILE A 188 3.90 1.81 1.41
N ALA A 189 4.93 2.65 1.52
CA ALA A 189 6.22 2.24 2.08
C ALA A 189 6.10 1.74 3.53
N VAL A 190 5.32 2.45 4.34
CA VAL A 190 5.08 2.05 5.74
C VAL A 190 4.27 0.76 5.83
N LYS A 191 3.24 0.58 4.99
CA LYS A 191 2.52 -0.69 4.90
C LYS A 191 3.46 -1.84 4.52
N ASN A 192 4.30 -1.65 3.50
CA ASN A 192 5.28 -2.66 3.10
C ASN A 192 6.20 -3.04 4.26
N TYR A 193 6.71 -2.04 4.97
CA TYR A 193 7.55 -2.22 6.14
C TYR A 193 6.89 -3.03 7.26
N LEU A 194 5.59 -2.80 7.51
CA LEU A 194 4.82 -3.46 8.57
C LEU A 194 4.27 -4.83 8.18
N CYS A 195 4.00 -5.07 6.90
CA CYS A 195 3.21 -6.23 6.47
C CYS A 195 4.02 -7.32 5.76
N TYR A 196 5.13 -6.95 5.12
CA TYR A 196 5.88 -7.90 4.29
C TYR A 196 7.31 -8.08 4.79
N PRO A 197 7.68 -9.30 5.25
CA PRO A 197 9.02 -9.58 5.70
C PRO A 197 10.04 -9.35 4.58
N LYS A 198 11.19 -8.78 4.94
CA LYS A 198 12.29 -8.47 4.02
C LYS A 198 11.93 -7.51 2.88
N ALA A 199 10.78 -6.84 2.94
CA ALA A 199 10.41 -5.86 1.94
C ALA A 199 11.31 -4.63 2.02
N LEU A 200 11.94 -4.25 0.92
CA LEU A 200 12.68 -3.02 0.76
C LEU A 200 11.86 -2.03 -0.07
N THR A 201 11.59 -0.85 0.48
CA THR A 201 11.03 0.28 -0.28
C THR A 201 12.07 1.40 -0.37
N ILE A 202 12.33 1.90 -1.57
CA ILE A 202 13.30 2.95 -1.84
C ILE A 202 12.57 4.20 -2.28
N PHE A 203 12.72 5.29 -1.53
CA PHE A 203 12.38 6.63 -2.02
C PHE A 203 13.55 7.22 -2.79
N ALA A 204 13.33 7.51 -4.05
CA ALA A 204 14.35 7.97 -4.97
C ALA A 204 14.06 9.40 -5.44
N ALA A 205 15.02 10.31 -5.31
CA ALA A 205 14.89 11.66 -5.81
C ALA A 205 16.23 12.22 -6.27
N TYR A 206 16.18 13.18 -7.21
CA TYR A 206 17.38 13.87 -7.66
C TYR A 206 18.06 14.63 -6.51
N GLU A 207 17.28 15.35 -5.68
CA GLU A 207 17.80 16.14 -4.57
C GLU A 207 17.28 15.67 -3.21
N LYS A 208 18.16 15.69 -2.21
CA LYS A 208 17.90 15.37 -0.81
C LYS A 208 16.69 16.09 -0.21
N LYS A 209 16.45 17.35 -0.58
CA LYS A 209 15.32 18.15 -0.06
C LYS A 209 13.94 17.57 -0.34
N PHE A 210 13.79 16.71 -1.37
CA PHE A 210 12.54 16.03 -1.69
C PHE A 210 12.34 14.77 -0.83
N LEU A 211 13.38 14.28 -0.18
CA LEU A 211 13.37 13.11 0.69
C LEU A 211 13.23 13.51 2.15
N TYR A 212 14.09 14.40 2.63
CA TYR A 212 14.12 14.88 4.02
C TYR A 212 14.78 16.27 4.10
N PRO A 213 14.58 17.10 5.17
CA PRO A 213 13.78 16.82 6.38
C PRO A 213 12.27 17.02 6.22
N LYS A 214 11.76 17.50 5.11
CA LYS A 214 10.34 17.79 4.87
C LYS A 214 9.78 17.01 3.68
N GLY A 215 10.50 16.01 3.20
CA GLY A 215 10.15 15.20 2.04
C GLY A 215 9.39 13.92 2.40
N ILE A 216 9.32 13.03 1.42
CA ILE A 216 8.52 11.80 1.52
C ILE A 216 9.01 10.85 2.62
N TYR A 217 10.33 10.75 2.84
CA TYR A 217 10.87 9.89 3.89
C TYR A 217 10.46 10.37 5.28
N THR A 218 10.46 11.70 5.51
CA THR A 218 9.95 12.26 6.76
C THR A 218 8.47 11.98 6.98
N MET A 219 7.66 11.98 5.92
CA MET A 219 6.25 11.58 6.01
C MET A 219 6.10 10.12 6.44
N ALA A 220 6.90 9.21 5.87
CA ALA A 220 6.93 7.81 6.27
C ALA A 220 7.38 7.63 7.72
N SER A 221 8.42 8.36 8.17
CA SER A 221 8.87 8.34 9.57
C SER A 221 7.79 8.84 10.53
N ASN A 222 7.04 9.87 10.15
CA ASN A 222 5.92 10.36 10.96
C ASN A 222 4.80 9.31 11.08
N TYR A 223 4.51 8.58 10.00
CA TYR A 223 3.55 7.47 10.05
C TYR A 223 4.04 6.32 10.94
N LEU A 224 5.30 5.93 10.83
CA LEU A 224 5.88 4.91 11.72
C LEU A 224 5.77 5.32 13.19
N ASN A 225 6.10 6.56 13.50
CA ASN A 225 5.98 7.08 14.87
C ASN A 225 4.53 7.08 15.37
N PHE A 226 3.59 7.50 14.52
CA PHE A 226 2.17 7.46 14.85
C PHE A 226 1.68 6.04 15.10
N ILE A 227 2.05 5.10 14.24
CA ILE A 227 1.67 3.69 14.33
C ILE A 227 2.28 3.04 15.58
N ASN A 228 3.55 3.28 15.85
CA ASN A 228 4.21 2.78 17.05
C ASN A 228 3.55 3.26 18.35
N ALA A 229 3.03 4.49 18.35
CA ALA A 229 2.37 5.06 19.52
C ALA A 229 0.93 4.61 19.71
N ASN A 230 0.23 4.20 18.64
CA ASN A 230 -1.23 4.06 18.67
C ASN A 230 -1.77 2.71 18.22
N THR A 231 -0.89 1.77 17.80
CA THR A 231 -1.30 0.45 17.30
C THR A 231 -0.50 -0.67 17.94
N ALA A 232 -0.92 -1.92 17.69
CA ALA A 232 -0.15 -3.10 18.09
C ALA A 232 1.03 -3.43 17.15
N TRP A 233 1.23 -2.68 16.09
CA TRP A 233 2.24 -2.97 15.06
C TRP A 233 3.55 -2.22 15.33
N VAL A 234 4.32 -2.74 16.25
CA VAL A 234 5.62 -2.17 16.63
C VAL A 234 6.71 -3.17 16.32
N TYR A 235 7.72 -2.75 15.57
CA TYR A 235 8.89 -3.56 15.26
C TYR A 235 10.15 -2.96 15.86
N PRO A 236 11.03 -3.82 16.44
CA PRO A 236 12.37 -3.40 16.83
C PRO A 236 13.15 -2.85 15.61
N LYS A 237 13.94 -1.81 15.83
CA LYS A 237 14.79 -1.18 14.82
C LYS A 237 16.17 -0.81 15.37
N ASP A 238 16.73 -1.72 16.17
CA ASP A 238 17.96 -1.49 16.90
C ASP A 238 19.20 -1.38 16.00
N VAL A 239 19.14 -1.99 14.81
CA VAL A 239 20.27 -2.05 13.89
C VAL A 239 20.37 -0.80 13.05
N VAL A 240 19.26 -0.37 12.48
CA VAL A 240 19.20 0.79 11.57
C VAL A 240 17.95 1.63 11.86
N ASP A 241 18.18 2.80 12.45
CA ASP A 241 17.19 3.88 12.60
C ASP A 241 17.91 5.21 12.34
N LYS A 242 18.07 5.56 11.05
CA LYS A 242 18.79 6.76 10.59
C LYS A 242 17.85 7.72 9.90
N MET A 243 18.35 8.94 9.64
CA MET A 243 17.60 9.97 8.93
C MET A 243 17.16 9.56 7.52
N ASP A 244 17.83 8.61 6.88
CA ASP A 244 17.63 8.17 5.50
C ASP A 244 17.40 6.66 5.35
N HIS A 245 17.40 5.91 6.45
CA HIS A 245 17.25 4.46 6.43
C HIS A 245 16.69 3.94 7.75
N VAL A 246 15.63 3.15 7.68
CA VAL A 246 15.08 2.40 8.82
C VAL A 246 14.90 0.94 8.43
N LYS A 247 15.20 0.03 9.37
CA LYS A 247 15.06 -1.41 9.20
C LYS A 247 14.42 -2.04 10.42
N ALA A 248 13.44 -2.93 10.19
CA ALA A 248 12.75 -3.69 11.24
C ALA A 248 13.60 -4.89 11.68
N SER A 249 14.66 -4.64 12.43
CA SER A 249 15.60 -5.68 12.85
C SER A 249 16.17 -5.43 14.24
N THR A 250 16.65 -6.50 14.83
CA THR A 250 17.42 -6.51 16.09
C THR A 250 18.64 -7.40 15.94
N ILE A 251 19.61 -7.25 16.86
CA ILE A 251 20.81 -8.09 16.88
C ILE A 251 20.69 -9.10 18.00
N GLU A 252 20.87 -10.36 17.65
CA GLU A 252 21.04 -11.46 18.60
C GLU A 252 22.45 -12.02 18.50
N TYR A 253 22.96 -12.52 19.64
CA TYR A 253 24.22 -13.24 19.67
C TYR A 253 23.96 -14.72 19.95
N ARG A 254 24.31 -15.59 18.99
CA ARG A 254 24.22 -17.05 19.14
C ARG A 254 25.59 -17.65 19.02
N ASN A 255 26.05 -18.32 20.07
CA ASN A 255 27.38 -18.91 20.14
C ASN A 255 28.50 -17.90 19.82
N GLY A 256 28.37 -16.65 20.28
CA GLY A 256 29.36 -15.60 20.02
C GLY A 256 29.29 -14.97 18.61
N VAL A 257 28.43 -15.47 17.75
CA VAL A 257 28.20 -14.91 16.40
C VAL A 257 27.05 -13.90 16.44
N LYS A 258 27.30 -12.71 15.89
CA LYS A 258 26.30 -11.67 15.72
C LYS A 258 25.37 -12.04 14.59
N ILE A 259 24.08 -12.17 14.87
CA ILE A 259 23.03 -12.49 13.90
C ILE A 259 22.01 -11.36 13.91
N GLU A 260 21.69 -10.84 12.74
CA GLU A 260 20.58 -9.91 12.54
C GLU A 260 19.28 -10.70 12.39
N THR A 261 18.28 -10.39 13.21
CA THR A 261 16.98 -11.07 13.25
C THR A 261 15.85 -10.06 13.20
N GLY A 262 14.60 -10.53 13.16
CA GLY A 262 13.41 -9.72 13.12
C GLY A 262 12.70 -9.79 11.77
N PHE A 263 11.90 -8.80 11.48
CA PHE A 263 11.07 -8.76 10.27
C PHE A 263 11.89 -8.44 9.00
N LEU A 264 13.00 -7.71 9.17
CA LEU A 264 14.01 -7.39 8.16
C LEU A 264 13.47 -6.53 7.00
N SER A 265 12.32 -5.91 7.15
CA SER A 265 11.81 -4.94 6.18
C SER A 265 12.52 -3.59 6.32
N GLU A 266 12.63 -2.85 5.21
CA GLU A 266 13.44 -1.63 5.15
C GLU A 266 12.74 -0.51 4.36
N ILE A 267 12.97 0.74 4.80
CA ILE A 267 12.68 1.93 4.02
C ILE A 267 13.96 2.73 3.89
N MET A 268 14.37 3.04 2.66
CA MET A 268 15.57 3.82 2.35
C MET A 268 15.24 5.06 1.54
N ALA A 269 16.03 6.12 1.73
CA ALA A 269 15.99 7.32 0.90
C ALA A 269 17.32 7.46 0.14
N LEU A 270 17.25 7.51 -1.18
CA LEU A 270 18.42 7.61 -2.05
C LEU A 270 18.37 8.85 -2.96
N THR A 271 19.50 9.51 -3.14
CA THR A 271 19.65 10.62 -4.08
C THR A 271 20.45 10.20 -5.29
N PHE A 272 20.03 10.65 -6.48
CA PHE A 272 20.69 10.35 -7.74
C PHE A 272 21.55 11.50 -8.27
N LYS A 273 21.61 12.64 -7.58
CA LYS A 273 22.35 13.82 -8.02
C LYS A 273 23.81 13.52 -8.39
N ASP A 274 24.47 12.75 -7.51
CA ASP A 274 25.90 12.45 -7.62
C ASP A 274 26.18 10.98 -7.98
N ASN A 275 25.15 10.15 -8.05
CA ASN A 275 25.24 8.72 -8.35
C ASN A 275 23.95 8.19 -8.97
N ALA A 276 23.90 8.16 -10.30
CA ALA A 276 22.73 7.65 -11.05
C ALA A 276 22.44 6.16 -10.78
N ASP A 277 23.43 5.40 -10.35
CA ASP A 277 23.33 3.96 -10.06
C ASP A 277 23.06 3.64 -8.58
N ALA A 278 22.69 4.62 -7.76
CA ALA A 278 22.56 4.45 -6.31
C ALA A 278 21.58 3.32 -5.90
N ALA A 279 20.57 3.04 -6.70
CA ALA A 279 19.62 1.96 -6.48
C ALA A 279 19.97 0.65 -7.20
N ARG A 280 21.04 0.63 -8.01
CA ARG A 280 21.42 -0.53 -8.80
C ARG A 280 21.80 -1.70 -7.92
N GLY A 281 21.33 -2.90 -8.28
CA GLY A 281 21.61 -4.14 -7.51
C GLY A 281 20.85 -4.27 -6.20
N LYS A 282 19.88 -3.39 -5.90
CA LYS A 282 18.98 -3.53 -4.75
C LYS A 282 17.71 -4.23 -5.18
N ASP A 283 17.40 -5.34 -4.50
CA ASP A 283 16.17 -6.09 -4.68
C ASP A 283 15.04 -5.39 -3.89
N ALA A 284 14.50 -4.32 -4.48
CA ALA A 284 13.45 -3.52 -3.86
C ALA A 284 12.08 -3.97 -4.32
N ARG A 285 11.14 -4.07 -3.36
CA ARG A 285 9.72 -4.30 -3.63
C ARG A 285 9.10 -3.10 -4.36
N ASP A 286 9.44 -1.90 -3.93
CA ASP A 286 9.00 -0.65 -4.58
C ASP A 286 10.16 0.34 -4.66
N VAL A 287 10.27 1.02 -5.79
CA VAL A 287 11.12 2.21 -5.97
C VAL A 287 10.19 3.37 -6.34
N ILE A 288 10.13 4.39 -5.49
CA ILE A 288 9.16 5.49 -5.57
C ILE A 288 9.88 6.82 -5.73
#